data_32b3fa074598fb0261a62a993f3da257
#
_entry.id   32b3fa074598fb0261a62a993f3da257
#
_cell.length_a   1.000
_cell.length_b   1.000
_cell.length_c   1.000
_cell.angle_alpha   90.00
_cell.angle_beta   90.00
_cell.angle_gamma   90.00
#
_symmetry.space_group_name_H-M   'P 1'
#
loop_
_entity.id
_entity.type
_entity.pdbx_description
1 polymer ?
#
loop_
_entity_poly.entity_id
_entity_poly.type
_entity_poly.pdbx_seq_one_letter_code
_entity_poly.pdbx_strand_id
1 'polypeptide(L)'
;MIRRDFLKWGFAAAALGAMTSVGRFASAAPDVAAGDAALRAQAARDAKAWQAARRFVATSVGRVAVVERGRGPQAALFLHGLPLNSFQWRGAVARLAPHRRCIAPDFLGLGHSQPAPEAKLDPEGQVAMLAELLDKLGVDKVDVVASDSGGAVAQLFLVLHPERVRSLLLANCDTEIDCPPPAMLPVIALAKQGKFAQEWLAPWLADKDKARSAEGLGGICYARPAALADEVFETYLRPLVDNPQRLHGYITALERNALHGIKPALQASTAPVRVLWGMADDIFLPRGADYLAQAFGNSKGVRRIEGSKLFWPEERPDLVAQEALALWRSA
;
A
#
# COMPACT_ATOMS: atom_id res chain seq x y z
N MET A 1 13.17 -13.36 21.30
CA MET A 1 12.77 -14.68 20.81
C MET A 1 11.88 -14.57 19.55
N ILE A 2 10.93 -13.63 19.49
CA ILE A 2 9.96 -13.43 18.39
C ILE A 2 10.62 -13.06 17.04
N ARG A 3 11.75 -12.30 17.03
CA ARG A 3 12.48 -11.95 15.79
C ARG A 3 13.03 -13.16 15.00
N ARG A 4 13.33 -14.27 15.68
CA ARG A 4 13.91 -15.48 15.04
C ARG A 4 12.87 -16.33 14.31
N ASP A 5 11.61 -16.23 14.68
CA ASP A 5 10.57 -17.11 14.13
C ASP A 5 9.94 -16.52 12.86
N PHE A 6 9.99 -15.19 12.67
CA PHE A 6 9.61 -14.52 11.41
C PHE A 6 10.55 -14.91 10.25
N LEU A 7 11.83 -15.20 10.57
CA LEU A 7 12.86 -15.58 9.60
C LEU A 7 12.84 -17.06 9.18
N LYS A 8 12.11 -17.94 9.89
CA LYS A 8 12.13 -19.38 9.62
C LYS A 8 11.16 -19.88 8.55
N TRP A 9 10.32 -19.00 8.01
CA TRP A 9 9.31 -19.39 7.01
C TRP A 9 9.72 -19.14 5.56
N GLY A 10 10.94 -18.73 5.28
CA GLY A 10 11.38 -18.27 3.97
C GLY A 10 12.70 -18.87 3.44
N PHE A 11 13.06 -20.16 3.66
CA PHE A 11 14.22 -20.74 2.95
C PHE A 11 14.05 -22.22 2.66
N ALA A 12 13.61 -22.52 1.44
CA ALA A 12 13.97 -23.74 0.72
C ALA A 12 14.29 -23.38 -0.73
N ALA A 13 15.51 -22.92 -0.99
CA ALA A 13 16.03 -22.77 -2.34
C ALA A 13 17.00 -23.91 -2.62
N ALA A 14 16.63 -24.83 -3.52
CA ALA A 14 17.49 -25.88 -4.03
C ALA A 14 18.43 -25.27 -5.11
N ALA A 15 19.74 -25.37 -4.85
CA ALA A 15 20.78 -25.06 -5.83
C ALA A 15 20.98 -26.26 -6.74
N LEU A 16 20.82 -26.10 -8.04
CA LEU A 16 21.35 -27.00 -9.06
C LEU A 16 22.17 -26.19 -10.06
N GLY A 17 23.47 -26.45 -10.05
CA GLY A 17 24.41 -25.84 -10.97
C GLY A 17 24.39 -26.49 -12.35
N ALA A 18 24.56 -25.68 -13.39
CA ALA A 18 25.09 -26.12 -14.68
C ALA A 18 25.98 -24.99 -15.25
N MET A 19 27.26 -25.23 -15.30
CA MET A 19 28.23 -24.41 -16.04
C MET A 19 28.10 -24.71 -17.53
N THR A 20 27.82 -23.67 -18.34
CA THR A 20 28.17 -23.65 -19.76
C THR A 20 28.80 -22.32 -20.10
N SER A 21 30.01 -22.36 -20.56
CA SER A 21 30.81 -21.24 -21.09
C SER A 21 30.25 -20.79 -22.44
N VAL A 22 29.80 -19.52 -22.53
CA VAL A 22 29.54 -18.85 -23.82
C VAL A 22 30.16 -17.45 -23.78
N GLY A 23 30.74 -17.09 -24.92
CA GLY A 23 31.65 -15.97 -25.17
C GLY A 23 31.15 -14.60 -24.69
N ARG A 24 32.17 -13.79 -24.34
CA ARG A 24 32.07 -12.38 -23.98
C ARG A 24 31.57 -11.53 -25.15
N PHE A 25 30.31 -11.14 -25.13
CA PHE A 25 29.89 -9.85 -25.63
C PHE A 25 29.80 -8.91 -24.43
N ALA A 26 30.76 -8.03 -24.27
CA ALA A 26 30.73 -6.96 -23.28
C ALA A 26 29.69 -5.92 -23.75
N SER A 27 28.43 -6.20 -23.57
CA SER A 27 27.42 -5.17 -23.42
C SER A 27 27.64 -4.56 -22.03
N ALA A 28 27.99 -3.28 -21.96
CA ALA A 28 28.08 -2.56 -20.70
C ALA A 28 26.69 -2.67 -20.03
N ALA A 29 26.59 -3.52 -19.01
CA ALA A 29 25.41 -3.54 -18.15
C ALA A 29 25.25 -2.11 -17.61
N PRO A 30 24.04 -1.52 -17.65
CA PRO A 30 23.82 -0.21 -17.07
C PRO A 30 24.30 -0.24 -15.62
N ASP A 31 25.05 0.79 -15.22
CA ASP A 31 25.58 0.91 -13.87
C ASP A 31 24.37 0.95 -12.90
N VAL A 32 24.06 -0.19 -12.28
CA VAL A 32 22.92 -0.36 -11.37
C VAL A 32 23.04 0.61 -10.20
N ALA A 33 24.26 0.87 -9.73
CA ALA A 33 24.51 1.80 -8.62
C ALA A 33 24.19 3.26 -9.01
N ALA A 34 24.54 3.68 -10.22
CA ALA A 34 24.18 5.00 -10.73
C ALA A 34 22.65 5.14 -10.91
N GLY A 35 21.99 4.07 -11.37
CA GLY A 35 20.54 4.02 -11.47
C GLY A 35 19.85 4.14 -10.10
N ASP A 36 20.36 3.45 -9.09
CA ASP A 36 19.82 3.55 -7.72
C ASP A 36 20.04 4.93 -7.11
N ALA A 37 21.20 5.56 -7.33
CA ALA A 37 21.47 6.92 -6.88
C ALA A 37 20.50 7.94 -7.48
N ALA A 38 20.19 7.82 -8.78
CA ALA A 38 19.22 8.68 -9.45
C ALA A 38 17.80 8.51 -8.88
N LEU A 39 17.39 7.27 -8.60
CA LEU A 39 16.09 6.97 -7.96
C LEU A 39 16.02 7.54 -6.55
N ARG A 40 17.08 7.43 -5.74
CA ARG A 40 17.14 8.03 -4.40
C ARG A 40 17.01 9.55 -4.48
N ALA A 41 17.76 10.20 -5.35
CA ALA A 41 17.69 11.66 -5.52
C ALA A 41 16.29 12.12 -5.97
N GLN A 42 15.61 11.36 -6.82
CA GLN A 42 14.24 11.66 -7.21
C GLN A 42 13.28 11.49 -6.03
N ALA A 43 13.38 10.37 -5.30
CA ALA A 43 12.51 10.10 -4.14
C ALA A 43 12.65 11.16 -3.04
N ALA A 44 13.87 11.69 -2.81
CA ALA A 44 14.11 12.79 -1.87
C ALA A 44 13.41 14.09 -2.31
N ARG A 45 13.44 14.43 -3.62
CA ARG A 45 12.69 15.58 -4.16
C ARG A 45 11.19 15.39 -4.02
N ASP A 46 10.70 14.18 -4.34
CA ASP A 46 9.29 13.84 -4.24
C ASP A 46 8.78 13.93 -2.80
N ALA A 47 9.58 13.51 -1.81
CA ALA A 47 9.22 13.61 -0.40
C ALA A 47 8.97 15.06 0.03
N LYS A 48 9.86 15.98 -0.33
CA LYS A 48 9.69 17.42 -0.07
C LYS A 48 8.45 17.99 -0.76
N ALA A 49 8.26 17.66 -2.04
CA ALA A 49 7.11 18.14 -2.83
C ALA A 49 5.78 17.56 -2.31
N TRP A 50 5.77 16.32 -1.81
CA TRP A 50 4.59 15.68 -1.22
C TRP A 50 4.24 16.30 0.13
N GLN A 51 5.24 16.53 0.96
CA GLN A 51 5.08 17.22 2.25
C GLN A 51 4.52 18.64 2.06
N ALA A 52 5.06 19.40 1.12
CA ALA A 52 4.61 20.76 0.82
C ALA A 52 3.18 20.82 0.26
N ALA A 53 2.71 19.73 -0.38
CA ALA A 53 1.37 19.65 -0.96
C ALA A 53 0.31 19.14 0.03
N ARG A 54 0.74 18.61 1.17
CA ARG A 54 -0.17 18.07 2.18
C ARG A 54 -1.02 19.18 2.77
N ARG A 55 -2.32 18.93 2.84
CA ARG A 55 -3.25 19.75 3.59
C ARG A 55 -4.08 18.89 4.54
N PHE A 56 -4.82 19.52 5.41
CA PHE A 56 -5.69 18.83 6.35
C PHE A 56 -7.14 19.20 6.08
N VAL A 57 -8.00 18.18 6.04
CA VAL A 57 -9.46 18.33 5.95
C VAL A 57 -10.04 17.97 7.31
N ALA A 58 -10.83 18.85 7.89
CA ALA A 58 -11.54 18.59 9.13
C ALA A 58 -12.76 17.70 8.86
N THR A 59 -12.87 16.60 9.60
CA THR A 59 -13.97 15.66 9.61
C THR A 59 -14.48 15.46 11.03
N SER A 60 -15.62 14.80 11.17
CA SER A 60 -16.18 14.46 12.50
C SER A 60 -15.25 13.53 13.30
N VAL A 61 -14.43 12.73 12.61
CA VAL A 61 -13.52 11.75 13.21
C VAL A 61 -12.06 12.25 13.33
N GLY A 62 -11.80 13.53 13.06
CA GLY A 62 -10.49 14.14 13.20
C GLY A 62 -10.04 14.95 11.99
N ARG A 63 -8.75 15.26 11.90
CA ARG A 63 -8.15 15.99 10.77
C ARG A 63 -7.44 15.01 9.85
N VAL A 64 -7.95 14.82 8.65
CA VAL A 64 -7.39 13.92 7.65
C VAL A 64 -6.33 14.64 6.83
N ALA A 65 -5.10 14.13 6.85
CA ALA A 65 -4.02 14.57 5.97
C ALA A 65 -4.30 14.05 4.56
N VAL A 66 -4.24 14.92 3.55
CA VAL A 66 -4.51 14.57 2.16
C VAL A 66 -3.60 15.33 1.22
N VAL A 67 -3.16 14.66 0.16
CA VAL A 67 -2.51 15.28 -0.99
C VAL A 67 -3.44 15.14 -2.19
N GLU A 68 -3.68 16.26 -2.87
CA GLU A 68 -4.43 16.29 -4.13
C GLU A 68 -3.53 16.74 -5.28
N ARG A 69 -3.70 16.11 -6.44
CA ARG A 69 -3.04 16.46 -7.70
C ARG A 69 -4.01 16.29 -8.87
N GLY A 70 -3.79 17.07 -9.90
CA GLY A 70 -4.67 17.06 -11.06
C GLY A 70 -5.97 17.81 -10.84
N ARG A 71 -6.77 17.88 -11.90
CA ARG A 71 -8.07 18.58 -11.94
C ARG A 71 -9.01 17.80 -12.85
N GLY A 72 -10.30 18.11 -12.78
CA GLY A 72 -11.31 17.52 -13.64
C GLY A 72 -12.52 17.01 -12.86
N PRO A 73 -13.60 16.63 -13.58
CA PRO A 73 -14.85 16.21 -12.97
C PRO A 73 -14.79 14.81 -12.38
N GLN A 74 -13.84 13.98 -12.84
CA GLN A 74 -13.66 12.62 -12.37
C GLN A 74 -12.49 12.55 -11.40
N ALA A 75 -12.71 11.89 -10.26
CA ALA A 75 -11.70 11.72 -9.22
C ALA A 75 -11.23 10.27 -9.11
N ALA A 76 -9.95 10.10 -8.70
CA ALA A 76 -9.36 8.84 -8.30
C ALA A 76 -8.87 8.93 -6.85
N LEU A 77 -9.19 7.91 -6.05
CA LEU A 77 -8.86 7.79 -4.63
C LEU A 77 -7.77 6.74 -4.45
N PHE A 78 -6.68 7.10 -3.77
CA PHE A 78 -5.51 6.24 -3.58
C PHE A 78 -5.37 5.85 -2.11
N LEU A 79 -5.50 4.56 -1.80
CA LEU A 79 -5.50 4.03 -0.45
C LEU A 79 -4.24 3.20 -0.20
N HIS A 80 -3.43 3.68 0.75
CA HIS A 80 -2.18 3.04 1.17
C HIS A 80 -2.41 1.96 2.24
N GLY A 81 -1.34 1.32 2.69
CA GLY A 81 -1.38 0.38 3.80
C GLY A 81 -0.34 0.65 4.88
N LEU A 82 -0.04 -0.37 5.69
CA LEU A 82 0.88 -0.34 6.83
C LEU A 82 2.32 -0.74 6.39
N PRO A 83 3.38 -0.09 6.88
CA PRO A 83 3.44 1.10 7.73
C PRO A 83 3.60 2.39 6.91
N LEU A 84 2.95 2.48 5.77
CA LEU A 84 3.09 3.56 4.82
C LEU A 84 2.11 4.72 5.09
N ASN A 85 2.07 5.65 4.14
CA ASN A 85 1.11 6.74 4.05
C ASN A 85 0.87 7.09 2.58
N SER A 86 0.11 8.11 2.30
CA SER A 86 -0.26 8.53 0.93
C SER A 86 0.93 8.77 -0.01
N PHE A 87 2.13 9.00 0.51
CA PHE A 87 3.36 9.15 -0.28
C PHE A 87 3.70 7.91 -1.12
N GLN A 88 3.21 6.73 -0.74
CA GLN A 88 3.30 5.51 -1.54
C GLN A 88 2.89 5.74 -3.00
N TRP A 89 1.86 6.53 -3.19
CA TRP A 89 1.23 6.73 -4.49
C TRP A 89 1.83 7.87 -5.32
N ARG A 90 2.89 8.57 -4.85
CA ARG A 90 3.49 9.74 -5.51
C ARG A 90 3.78 9.55 -6.99
N GLY A 91 4.38 8.40 -7.34
CA GLY A 91 4.76 8.09 -8.71
C GLY A 91 3.56 7.79 -9.62
N ALA A 92 2.56 7.08 -9.11
CA ALA A 92 1.32 6.79 -9.82
C ALA A 92 0.46 8.07 -9.97
N VAL A 93 0.31 8.84 -8.89
CA VAL A 93 -0.42 10.12 -8.88
C VAL A 93 0.18 11.10 -9.87
N ALA A 94 1.52 11.22 -9.95
CA ALA A 94 2.17 12.12 -10.91
C ALA A 94 1.80 11.78 -12.37
N ARG A 95 1.63 10.49 -12.69
CA ARG A 95 1.26 10.00 -14.04
C ARG A 95 -0.22 10.10 -14.32
N LEU A 96 -1.06 10.01 -13.28
CA LEU A 96 -2.51 9.95 -13.40
C LEU A 96 -3.19 11.32 -13.22
N ALA A 97 -2.52 12.29 -12.60
CA ALA A 97 -3.01 13.64 -12.39
C ALA A 97 -3.43 14.39 -13.67
N PRO A 98 -2.85 14.16 -14.86
CA PRO A 98 -3.37 14.72 -16.12
C PRO A 98 -4.76 14.19 -16.52
N HIS A 99 -5.17 13.04 -15.97
CA HIS A 99 -6.39 12.30 -16.36
C HIS A 99 -7.50 12.33 -15.31
N ARG A 100 -7.15 12.56 -14.04
CA ARG A 100 -8.08 12.53 -12.90
C ARG A 100 -7.67 13.55 -11.83
N ARG A 101 -8.64 14.01 -11.05
CA ARG A 101 -8.37 14.61 -9.75
C ARG A 101 -7.94 13.48 -8.78
N CYS A 102 -6.65 13.32 -8.56
CA CYS A 102 -6.09 12.29 -7.70
C CYS A 102 -6.12 12.75 -6.24
N ILE A 103 -6.72 11.95 -5.37
CA ILE A 103 -6.90 12.22 -3.93
C ILE A 103 -6.21 11.09 -3.17
N ALA A 104 -5.21 11.42 -2.38
CA ALA A 104 -4.42 10.46 -1.60
C ALA A 104 -4.46 10.87 -0.11
N PRO A 105 -5.40 10.35 0.68
CA PRO A 105 -5.45 10.57 2.12
C PRO A 105 -4.47 9.67 2.86
N ASP A 106 -4.04 10.10 4.06
CA ASP A 106 -3.45 9.23 5.05
C ASP A 106 -4.57 8.63 5.92
N PHE A 107 -4.54 7.33 6.20
CA PHE A 107 -5.49 6.70 7.10
C PHE A 107 -5.38 7.22 8.54
N LEU A 108 -6.49 7.20 9.27
CA LEU A 108 -6.50 7.48 10.70
C LEU A 108 -5.62 6.46 11.42
N GLY A 109 -4.69 6.95 12.23
CA GLY A 109 -3.70 6.12 12.92
C GLY A 109 -2.38 5.92 12.17
N LEU A 110 -2.34 6.22 10.86
CA LEU A 110 -1.14 6.18 10.04
C LEU A 110 -0.77 7.57 9.49
N GLY A 111 0.46 7.69 8.98
CA GLY A 111 0.94 8.91 8.36
C GLY A 111 0.75 10.15 9.24
N HIS A 112 0.15 11.18 8.68
CA HIS A 112 -0.02 12.49 9.33
C HIS A 112 -1.47 12.81 9.73
N SER A 113 -2.43 11.92 9.47
CA SER A 113 -3.81 12.10 9.92
C SER A 113 -3.88 12.12 11.45
N GLN A 114 -4.77 12.96 11.98
CA GLN A 114 -4.92 13.23 13.40
C GLN A 114 -6.32 12.80 13.83
N PRO A 115 -6.52 11.52 14.24
CA PRO A 115 -7.80 11.03 14.66
C PRO A 115 -8.27 11.74 15.94
N ALA A 116 -9.59 11.94 16.06
CA ALA A 116 -10.22 12.30 17.34
C ALA A 116 -10.04 11.14 18.35
N PRO A 117 -10.06 11.41 19.66
CA PRO A 117 -9.84 10.38 20.69
C PRO A 117 -10.75 9.15 20.55
N GLU A 118 -12.00 9.37 20.14
CA GLU A 118 -13.04 8.35 19.98
C GLU A 118 -13.11 7.75 18.58
N ALA A 119 -12.25 8.19 17.65
CA ALA A 119 -12.27 7.72 16.27
C ALA A 119 -11.95 6.22 16.19
N LYS A 120 -12.77 5.49 15.44
CA LYS A 120 -12.51 4.09 15.12
C LYS A 120 -11.39 4.00 14.09
N LEU A 121 -10.38 3.17 14.37
CA LEU A 121 -9.21 2.97 13.50
C LEU A 121 -9.31 1.68 12.67
N ASP A 122 -10.37 0.90 12.86
CA ASP A 122 -10.67 -0.31 12.09
C ASP A 122 -11.04 0.02 10.63
N PRO A 123 -11.08 -0.97 9.74
CA PRO A 123 -11.41 -0.75 8.33
C PRO A 123 -12.75 -0.05 8.11
N GLU A 124 -13.77 -0.33 8.92
CA GLU A 124 -15.08 0.34 8.85
C GLU A 124 -14.97 1.81 9.25
N GLY A 125 -14.19 2.14 10.28
CA GLY A 125 -13.90 3.53 10.66
C GLY A 125 -13.17 4.29 9.56
N GLN A 126 -12.24 3.63 8.84
CA GLN A 126 -11.60 4.23 7.67
C GLN A 126 -12.60 4.46 6.53
N VAL A 127 -13.53 3.54 6.28
CA VAL A 127 -14.61 3.74 5.30
C VAL A 127 -15.47 4.95 5.63
N ALA A 128 -15.90 5.09 6.88
CA ALA A 128 -16.68 6.24 7.33
C ALA A 128 -15.92 7.56 7.14
N MET A 129 -14.63 7.58 7.50
CA MET A 129 -13.73 8.72 7.28
C MET A 129 -13.62 9.07 5.80
N LEU A 130 -13.46 8.10 4.91
CA LEU A 130 -13.35 8.32 3.47
C LEU A 130 -14.64 8.88 2.87
N ALA A 131 -15.81 8.37 3.28
CA ALA A 131 -17.10 8.88 2.82
C ALA A 131 -17.25 10.38 3.18
N GLU A 132 -17.01 10.73 4.46
CA GLU A 132 -17.07 12.12 4.90
C GLU A 132 -16.01 13.01 4.21
N LEU A 133 -14.78 12.50 4.04
CA LEU A 133 -13.71 13.22 3.33
C LEU A 133 -14.14 13.56 1.90
N LEU A 134 -14.70 12.60 1.16
CA LEU A 134 -15.16 12.83 -0.21
C LEU A 134 -16.29 13.84 -0.25
N ASP A 135 -17.24 13.82 0.70
CA ASP A 135 -18.30 14.82 0.82
C ASP A 135 -17.72 16.23 1.05
N LYS A 136 -16.76 16.37 1.98
CA LYS A 136 -16.06 17.65 2.23
C LYS A 136 -15.28 18.15 1.01
N LEU A 137 -14.86 17.25 0.13
CA LEU A 137 -14.16 17.57 -1.11
C LEU A 137 -15.08 17.81 -2.31
N GLY A 138 -16.40 17.63 -2.15
CA GLY A 138 -17.39 17.74 -3.21
C GLY A 138 -17.17 16.66 -4.29
N VAL A 139 -16.91 15.41 -3.88
CA VAL A 139 -16.64 14.29 -4.77
C VAL A 139 -17.68 13.20 -4.56
N ASP A 140 -18.54 12.98 -5.52
CA ASP A 140 -19.61 11.98 -5.42
C ASP A 140 -19.12 10.56 -5.73
N LYS A 141 -18.25 10.39 -6.74
CA LYS A 141 -17.84 9.07 -7.23
C LYS A 141 -16.36 9.04 -7.60
N VAL A 142 -15.68 7.95 -7.24
CA VAL A 142 -14.24 7.78 -7.43
C VAL A 142 -13.88 6.48 -8.16
N ASP A 143 -12.73 6.52 -8.86
CA ASP A 143 -11.97 5.35 -9.23
C ASP A 143 -11.01 5.04 -8.07
N VAL A 144 -11.09 3.86 -7.47
CA VAL A 144 -10.28 3.52 -6.29
C VAL A 144 -9.05 2.72 -6.72
N VAL A 145 -7.88 3.10 -6.18
CA VAL A 145 -6.61 2.38 -6.32
C VAL A 145 -6.09 2.08 -4.91
N ALA A 146 -5.89 0.82 -4.58
CA ALA A 146 -5.57 0.42 -3.22
C ALA A 146 -4.56 -0.73 -3.15
N SER A 147 -3.81 -0.80 -2.05
CA SER A 147 -2.90 -1.91 -1.75
C SER A 147 -2.85 -2.18 -0.23
N ASP A 148 -2.32 -3.35 0.15
CA ASP A 148 -2.11 -3.72 1.54
C ASP A 148 -3.43 -3.66 2.35
N SER A 149 -3.43 -3.20 3.59
CA SER A 149 -4.65 -2.98 4.39
C SER A 149 -5.62 -1.95 3.76
N GLY A 150 -5.12 -1.08 2.88
CA GLY A 150 -5.97 -0.20 2.07
C GLY A 150 -6.89 -0.97 1.13
N GLY A 151 -6.51 -2.18 0.73
CA GLY A 151 -7.37 -3.04 -0.09
C GLY A 151 -8.56 -3.61 0.67
N ALA A 152 -8.44 -3.90 1.97
CA ALA A 152 -9.60 -4.23 2.80
C ALA A 152 -10.58 -3.06 2.87
N VAL A 153 -10.06 -1.86 3.14
CA VAL A 153 -10.89 -0.64 3.19
C VAL A 153 -11.58 -0.39 1.85
N ALA A 154 -10.87 -0.60 0.72
CA ALA A 154 -11.43 -0.40 -0.62
C ALA A 154 -12.56 -1.40 -0.94
N GLN A 155 -12.42 -2.66 -0.56
CA GLN A 155 -13.45 -3.69 -0.72
C GLN A 155 -14.69 -3.35 0.13
N LEU A 156 -14.50 -2.96 1.39
CA LEU A 156 -15.59 -2.51 2.25
C LEU A 156 -16.25 -1.24 1.72
N PHE A 157 -15.47 -0.28 1.23
CA PHE A 157 -16.01 0.95 0.65
C PHE A 157 -16.89 0.66 -0.57
N LEU A 158 -16.48 -0.29 -1.43
CA LEU A 158 -17.29 -0.73 -2.55
C LEU A 158 -18.63 -1.37 -2.11
N VAL A 159 -18.61 -2.14 -1.03
CA VAL A 159 -19.82 -2.85 -0.55
C VAL A 159 -20.76 -1.91 0.21
N LEU A 160 -20.22 -1.03 1.04
CA LEU A 160 -21.03 -0.12 1.87
C LEU A 160 -21.50 1.13 1.12
N HIS A 161 -20.77 1.53 0.07
CA HIS A 161 -21.05 2.71 -0.75
C HIS A 161 -20.88 2.40 -2.26
N PRO A 162 -21.62 1.43 -2.81
CA PRO A 162 -21.44 0.97 -4.20
C PRO A 162 -21.65 2.10 -5.23
N GLU A 163 -22.54 3.07 -4.93
CA GLU A 163 -22.78 4.24 -5.75
C GLU A 163 -21.58 5.20 -5.84
N ARG A 164 -20.68 5.15 -4.84
CA ARG A 164 -19.50 6.02 -4.73
C ARG A 164 -18.27 5.45 -5.49
N VAL A 165 -18.29 4.18 -5.93
CA VAL A 165 -17.15 3.53 -6.59
C VAL A 165 -17.45 3.31 -8.06
N ARG A 166 -16.64 3.93 -8.95
CA ARG A 166 -16.72 3.77 -10.40
C ARG A 166 -15.96 2.52 -10.86
N SER A 167 -14.74 2.35 -10.35
CA SER A 167 -13.88 1.20 -10.63
C SER A 167 -12.95 0.93 -9.45
N LEU A 168 -12.38 -0.28 -9.38
CA LEU A 168 -11.49 -0.68 -8.29
C LEU A 168 -10.25 -1.39 -8.85
N LEU A 169 -9.06 -0.85 -8.57
CA LEU A 169 -7.78 -1.48 -8.83
C LEU A 169 -7.15 -1.88 -7.49
N LEU A 170 -6.89 -3.17 -7.32
CA LEU A 170 -6.29 -3.75 -6.12
C LEU A 170 -4.89 -4.27 -6.43
N ALA A 171 -3.93 -3.95 -5.57
CA ALA A 171 -2.57 -4.46 -5.62
C ALA A 171 -2.23 -5.11 -4.29
N ASN A 172 -1.67 -6.33 -4.28
CA ASN A 172 -1.30 -7.10 -3.08
C ASN A 172 -1.97 -6.58 -1.80
N CYS A 173 -3.03 -7.22 -1.35
CA CYS A 173 -3.87 -6.68 -0.27
C CYS A 173 -4.60 -7.77 0.50
N ASP A 174 -5.23 -7.38 1.61
CA ASP A 174 -6.13 -8.24 2.37
C ASP A 174 -7.24 -8.83 1.49
N THR A 175 -7.57 -10.06 1.80
CA THR A 175 -8.68 -10.80 1.19
C THR A 175 -9.49 -11.48 2.29
N GLU A 176 -10.74 -11.84 2.04
CA GLU A 176 -11.56 -12.52 3.05
C GLU A 176 -10.90 -13.80 3.61
N ILE A 177 -10.11 -14.49 2.79
CA ILE A 177 -9.41 -15.73 3.19
C ILE A 177 -8.13 -15.48 3.99
N ASP A 178 -7.57 -14.27 3.95
CA ASP A 178 -6.35 -13.83 4.63
C ASP A 178 -6.52 -12.36 5.10
N CYS A 179 -7.30 -12.14 6.14
CA CYS A 179 -7.53 -10.82 6.76
C CYS A 179 -7.67 -10.96 8.29
N PRO A 180 -6.62 -10.61 9.03
CA PRO A 180 -5.29 -10.22 8.56
C PRO A 180 -4.48 -11.39 7.99
N PRO A 181 -3.49 -11.14 7.12
CA PRO A 181 -2.61 -12.21 6.65
C PRO A 181 -1.77 -12.76 7.81
N PRO A 182 -1.38 -14.07 7.78
CA PRO A 182 -0.64 -14.71 8.88
C PRO A 182 0.62 -13.96 9.30
N ALA A 183 1.32 -13.33 8.37
CA ALA A 183 2.50 -12.52 8.64
C ALA A 183 2.23 -11.32 9.58
N MET A 184 0.99 -10.85 9.68
CA MET A 184 0.60 -9.75 10.57
C MET A 184 0.37 -10.17 12.02
N LEU A 185 0.17 -11.44 12.31
CA LEU A 185 -0.12 -11.90 13.68
C LEU A 185 0.96 -11.51 14.71
N PRO A 186 2.26 -11.66 14.43
CA PRO A 186 3.33 -11.20 15.34
C PRO A 186 3.35 -9.67 15.49
N VAL A 187 3.04 -8.93 14.43
CA VAL A 187 2.98 -7.46 14.43
C VAL A 187 1.83 -6.99 15.33
N ILE A 188 0.65 -7.60 15.22
CA ILE A 188 -0.50 -7.33 16.08
C ILE A 188 -0.17 -7.64 17.55
N ALA A 189 0.48 -8.78 17.81
CA ALA A 189 0.88 -9.14 19.17
C ALA A 189 1.85 -8.13 19.81
N LEU A 190 2.80 -7.60 19.05
CA LEU A 190 3.70 -6.53 19.49
C LEU A 190 2.97 -5.19 19.68
N ALA A 191 2.05 -4.85 18.79
CA ALA A 191 1.26 -3.63 18.90
C ALA A 191 0.39 -3.63 20.16
N LYS A 192 -0.25 -4.76 20.51
CA LYS A 192 -1.00 -4.94 21.76
C LYS A 192 -0.15 -4.73 23.02
N GLN A 193 1.14 -5.03 22.93
CA GLN A 193 2.12 -4.79 24.00
C GLN A 193 2.68 -3.37 23.99
N GLY A 194 2.30 -2.53 23.02
CA GLY A 194 2.86 -1.19 22.84
C GLY A 194 4.31 -1.17 22.35
N LYS A 195 4.80 -2.26 21.73
CA LYS A 195 6.24 -2.47 21.43
C LYS A 195 6.60 -2.34 19.96
N PHE A 196 5.66 -2.49 19.03
CA PHE A 196 5.99 -2.59 17.60
C PHE A 196 6.78 -1.37 17.09
N ALA A 197 6.36 -0.16 17.44
CA ALA A 197 7.06 1.05 17.02
C ALA A 197 8.51 1.08 17.52
N GLN A 198 8.74 0.74 18.79
CA GLN A 198 10.04 0.80 19.44
C GLN A 198 10.97 -0.34 19.04
N GLU A 199 10.43 -1.55 18.86
CA GLU A 199 11.25 -2.72 18.56
C GLU A 199 11.55 -2.87 17.07
N TRP A 200 10.68 -2.38 16.18
CA TRP A 200 10.82 -2.53 14.73
C TRP A 200 11.08 -1.21 14.02
N LEU A 201 10.17 -0.22 14.15
CA LEU A 201 10.24 0.98 13.34
C LEU A 201 11.34 1.96 13.78
N ALA A 202 11.51 2.16 15.08
CA ALA A 202 12.53 3.07 15.59
C ALA A 202 13.96 2.64 15.25
N PRO A 203 14.34 1.34 15.32
CA PRO A 203 15.63 0.87 14.85
C PRO A 203 15.86 1.05 13.33
N TRP A 204 14.82 0.90 12.50
CA TRP A 204 14.91 1.15 11.06
C TRP A 204 15.01 2.65 10.76
N LEU A 205 14.31 3.46 11.56
CA LEU A 205 14.38 4.91 11.43
C LEU A 205 15.75 5.46 11.83
N ALA A 206 16.38 4.87 12.86
CA ALA A 206 17.71 5.28 13.32
C ALA A 206 18.85 4.85 12.38
N ASP A 207 18.71 3.66 11.76
CA ASP A 207 19.71 3.04 10.89
C ASP A 207 19.07 2.67 9.54
N LYS A 208 19.35 3.47 8.51
CA LYS A 208 18.76 3.30 7.18
C LYS A 208 19.32 2.07 6.44
N ASP A 209 20.55 1.65 6.74
CA ASP A 209 21.12 0.45 6.13
C ASP A 209 20.46 -0.80 6.72
N LYS A 210 20.16 -0.78 8.01
CA LYS A 210 19.31 -1.79 8.63
C LYS A 210 17.89 -1.80 8.05
N ALA A 211 17.32 -0.63 7.77
CA ALA A 211 16.02 -0.55 7.12
C ALA A 211 16.03 -1.15 5.69
N ARG A 212 17.16 -1.05 4.97
CA ARG A 212 17.35 -1.65 3.63
C ARG A 212 17.72 -3.12 3.66
N SER A 213 18.21 -3.64 4.80
CA SER A 213 18.66 -5.05 4.91
C SER A 213 17.52 -6.03 4.62
N ALA A 214 17.86 -7.30 4.42
CA ALA A 214 16.90 -8.37 4.18
C ALA A 214 15.81 -8.47 5.29
N GLU A 215 16.16 -8.09 6.51
CA GLU A 215 15.29 -8.11 7.71
C GLU A 215 14.61 -6.76 7.97
N GLY A 216 14.93 -5.74 7.18
CA GLY A 216 14.35 -4.42 7.26
C GLY A 216 13.14 -4.26 6.34
N LEU A 217 12.42 -3.15 6.48
CA LEU A 217 11.27 -2.80 5.64
C LEU A 217 11.60 -2.91 4.14
N GLY A 218 12.80 -2.45 3.75
CA GLY A 218 13.26 -2.49 2.36
C GLY A 218 13.36 -3.91 1.84
N GLY A 219 14.11 -4.78 2.52
CA GLY A 219 14.31 -6.16 2.05
C GLY A 219 13.07 -7.03 2.15
N ILE A 220 12.19 -6.78 3.11
CA ILE A 220 10.92 -7.50 3.25
C ILE A 220 9.94 -7.12 2.13
N CYS A 221 9.78 -5.83 1.83
CA CYS A 221 8.66 -5.33 1.04
C CYS A 221 9.02 -4.82 -0.36
N TYR A 222 10.31 -4.62 -0.69
CA TYR A 222 10.76 -4.10 -1.97
C TYR A 222 11.71 -5.07 -2.69
N ALA A 223 11.63 -5.13 -4.00
CA ALA A 223 12.55 -5.91 -4.83
C ALA A 223 13.93 -5.24 -4.95
N ARG A 224 14.00 -3.90 -4.85
CA ARG A 224 15.23 -3.10 -4.95
C ARG A 224 15.45 -2.22 -3.72
N PRO A 225 15.71 -2.78 -2.52
CA PRO A 225 15.87 -2.00 -1.30
C PRO A 225 17.01 -0.99 -1.37
N ALA A 226 18.05 -1.26 -2.17
CA ALA A 226 19.17 -0.35 -2.38
C ALA A 226 18.76 0.97 -3.06
N ALA A 227 17.67 0.98 -3.81
CA ALA A 227 17.15 2.18 -4.46
C ALA A 227 16.34 3.10 -3.54
N LEU A 228 16.05 2.68 -2.30
CA LEU A 228 15.27 3.48 -1.35
C LEU A 228 16.13 4.60 -0.73
N ALA A 229 15.66 5.84 -0.87
CA ALA A 229 16.27 7.00 -0.23
C ALA A 229 15.99 7.01 1.29
N ASP A 230 16.85 7.68 2.06
CA ASP A 230 16.65 7.85 3.50
C ASP A 230 15.34 8.61 3.80
N GLU A 231 15.01 9.58 2.95
CA GLU A 231 13.79 10.37 3.04
C GLU A 231 12.51 9.53 2.89
N VAL A 232 12.58 8.38 2.19
CA VAL A 232 11.44 7.45 2.11
C VAL A 232 11.15 6.86 3.49
N PHE A 233 12.17 6.36 4.18
CA PHE A 233 12.02 5.83 5.54
C PHE A 233 11.60 6.92 6.53
N GLU A 234 12.17 8.13 6.42
CA GLU A 234 11.76 9.27 7.26
C GLU A 234 10.28 9.61 7.03
N THR A 235 9.83 9.65 5.78
CA THR A 235 8.46 10.01 5.44
C THR A 235 7.44 8.99 5.98
N TYR A 236 7.77 7.70 5.97
CA TYR A 236 6.86 6.65 6.44
C TYR A 236 6.96 6.42 7.94
N LEU A 237 8.17 6.29 8.47
CA LEU A 237 8.37 5.78 9.82
C LEU A 237 8.35 6.87 10.89
N ARG A 238 8.83 8.08 10.59
CA ARG A 238 8.88 9.18 11.56
C ARG A 238 7.52 9.47 12.21
N PRO A 239 6.43 9.70 11.44
CA PRO A 239 5.14 10.00 12.07
C PRO A 239 4.60 8.87 12.94
N LEU A 240 4.98 7.62 12.65
CA LEU A 240 4.54 6.43 13.39
C LEU A 240 5.34 6.23 14.68
N VAL A 241 6.66 6.48 14.63
CA VAL A 241 7.54 6.41 15.80
C VAL A 241 7.24 7.54 16.79
N ASP A 242 6.94 8.74 16.26
CA ASP A 242 6.59 9.91 17.09
C ASP A 242 5.19 9.78 17.73
N ASN A 243 4.31 8.94 17.17
CA ASN A 243 2.93 8.73 17.66
C ASN A 243 2.59 7.24 17.77
N PRO A 244 3.30 6.47 18.61
CA PRO A 244 3.17 5.01 18.66
C PRO A 244 1.79 4.52 19.09
N GLN A 245 1.07 5.27 19.93
CA GLN A 245 -0.27 4.89 20.39
C GLN A 245 -1.26 4.81 19.22
N ARG A 246 -1.21 5.76 18.28
CA ARG A 246 -2.09 5.75 17.09
C ARG A 246 -1.78 4.57 16.19
N LEU A 247 -0.49 4.31 15.95
CA LEU A 247 -0.03 3.15 15.19
C LEU A 247 -0.50 1.84 15.82
N HIS A 248 -0.27 1.67 17.12
CA HIS A 248 -0.67 0.45 17.83
C HIS A 248 -2.19 0.27 17.83
N GLY A 249 -2.95 1.35 17.98
CA GLY A 249 -4.40 1.34 17.86
C GLY A 249 -4.87 0.86 16.49
N TYR A 250 -4.28 1.40 15.41
CA TYR A 250 -4.56 0.96 14.04
C TYR A 250 -4.25 -0.53 13.83
N ILE A 251 -3.03 -0.96 14.20
CA ILE A 251 -2.61 -2.36 14.02
C ILE A 251 -3.50 -3.32 14.81
N THR A 252 -3.85 -2.98 16.05
CA THR A 252 -4.70 -3.82 16.89
C THR A 252 -6.11 -3.93 16.31
N ALA A 253 -6.61 -2.88 15.67
CA ALA A 253 -7.92 -2.89 15.01
C ALA A 253 -7.97 -3.81 13.78
N LEU A 254 -6.82 -4.20 13.20
CA LEU A 254 -6.75 -5.16 12.10
C LEU A 254 -6.86 -6.63 12.54
N GLU A 255 -6.93 -6.93 13.84
CA GLU A 255 -6.98 -8.32 14.32
C GLU A 255 -8.23 -9.08 13.85
N ARG A 256 -9.36 -8.38 13.75
CA ARG A 256 -10.62 -8.96 13.27
C ARG A 256 -10.62 -9.02 11.74
N ASN A 257 -11.09 -10.14 11.19
CA ASN A 257 -11.35 -10.22 9.75
C ASN A 257 -12.55 -9.33 9.38
N ALA A 258 -12.27 -8.11 8.95
CA ALA A 258 -13.30 -7.16 8.54
C ALA A 258 -13.98 -7.54 7.22
N LEU A 259 -13.39 -8.46 6.44
CA LEU A 259 -13.92 -8.92 5.16
C LEU A 259 -14.75 -10.21 5.28
N HIS A 260 -14.95 -10.74 6.51
CA HIS A 260 -15.70 -11.97 6.69
C HIS A 260 -17.14 -11.84 6.16
N GLY A 261 -17.53 -12.75 5.27
CA GLY A 261 -18.88 -12.79 4.68
C GLY A 261 -19.11 -11.77 3.55
N ILE A 262 -18.07 -11.05 3.08
CA ILE A 262 -18.21 -9.97 2.09
C ILE A 262 -18.42 -10.48 0.65
N LYS A 263 -18.01 -11.71 0.35
CA LYS A 263 -17.96 -12.25 -1.01
C LYS A 263 -19.29 -12.15 -1.80
N PRO A 264 -20.48 -12.47 -1.23
CA PRO A 264 -21.72 -12.31 -1.98
C PRO A 264 -21.99 -10.87 -2.45
N ALA A 265 -21.62 -9.88 -1.64
CA ALA A 265 -21.77 -8.47 -2.01
C ALA A 265 -20.74 -8.05 -3.09
N LEU A 266 -19.51 -8.56 -3.03
CA LEU A 266 -18.52 -8.37 -4.10
C LEU A 266 -18.97 -8.98 -5.42
N GLN A 267 -19.59 -10.17 -5.38
CA GLN A 267 -20.15 -10.84 -6.56
C GLN A 267 -21.32 -10.08 -7.18
N ALA A 268 -22.13 -9.43 -6.37
CA ALA A 268 -23.24 -8.59 -6.83
C ALA A 268 -22.80 -7.24 -7.41
N SER A 269 -21.56 -6.81 -7.14
CA SER A 269 -21.05 -5.51 -7.61
C SER A 269 -20.85 -5.50 -9.12
N THR A 270 -21.32 -4.43 -9.76
CA THR A 270 -21.13 -4.15 -11.19
C THR A 270 -19.91 -3.31 -11.51
N ALA A 271 -19.23 -2.75 -10.51
CA ALA A 271 -18.03 -1.96 -10.72
C ALA A 271 -16.92 -2.84 -11.31
N PRO A 272 -16.22 -2.40 -12.38
CA PRO A 272 -15.12 -3.16 -12.93
C PRO A 272 -13.94 -3.17 -11.97
N VAL A 273 -13.37 -4.37 -11.75
CA VAL A 273 -12.27 -4.60 -10.81
C VAL A 273 -11.07 -5.23 -11.51
N ARG A 274 -9.90 -4.63 -11.36
CA ARG A 274 -8.62 -5.14 -11.82
C ARG A 274 -7.72 -5.47 -10.64
N VAL A 275 -7.11 -6.65 -10.66
CA VAL A 275 -6.18 -7.12 -9.64
C VAL A 275 -4.76 -7.16 -10.19
N LEU A 276 -3.81 -6.60 -9.47
CA LEU A 276 -2.37 -6.63 -9.78
C LEU A 276 -1.65 -7.29 -8.62
N TRP A 277 -0.75 -8.25 -8.89
CA TRP A 277 -0.14 -9.00 -7.80
C TRP A 277 1.34 -9.23 -8.02
N GLY A 278 2.17 -8.72 -7.10
CA GLY A 278 3.58 -9.03 -7.00
C GLY A 278 3.77 -10.46 -6.48
N MET A 279 4.40 -11.31 -7.27
CA MET A 279 4.45 -12.75 -7.03
C MET A 279 5.53 -13.16 -6.03
N ALA A 280 6.45 -12.25 -5.67
CA ALA A 280 7.49 -12.47 -4.66
C ALA A 280 7.12 -11.86 -3.29
N ASP A 281 5.84 -11.56 -3.06
CA ASP A 281 5.32 -11.08 -1.79
C ASP A 281 5.09 -12.25 -0.83
N ASP A 282 5.75 -12.20 0.33
CA ASP A 282 5.64 -13.21 1.38
C ASP A 282 4.58 -12.85 2.45
N ILE A 283 3.95 -11.68 2.34
CA ILE A 283 2.90 -11.19 3.25
C ILE A 283 1.53 -11.52 2.68
N PHE A 284 1.23 -11.02 1.48
CA PHE A 284 0.00 -11.34 0.75
C PHE A 284 0.30 -12.38 -0.32
N LEU A 285 0.01 -13.63 -0.01
CA LEU A 285 0.36 -14.77 -0.85
C LEU A 285 -0.42 -14.79 -2.18
N PRO A 286 0.10 -15.43 -3.25
CA PRO A 286 -0.54 -15.49 -4.57
C PRO A 286 -1.99 -16.02 -4.58
N ARG A 287 -2.37 -16.88 -3.60
CA ARG A 287 -3.76 -17.35 -3.43
C ARG A 287 -4.77 -16.22 -3.25
N GLY A 288 -4.33 -15.07 -2.69
CA GLY A 288 -5.18 -13.88 -2.57
C GLY A 288 -5.59 -13.32 -3.92
N ALA A 289 -4.66 -13.30 -4.89
CA ALA A 289 -4.97 -12.88 -6.26
C ALA A 289 -6.01 -13.80 -6.92
N ASP A 290 -5.87 -15.11 -6.75
CA ASP A 290 -6.80 -16.10 -7.30
C ASP A 290 -8.18 -15.98 -6.64
N TYR A 291 -8.22 -15.75 -5.34
CA TYR A 291 -9.46 -15.47 -4.61
C TYR A 291 -10.17 -14.23 -5.15
N LEU A 292 -9.47 -13.10 -5.26
CA LEU A 292 -10.07 -11.84 -5.73
C LEU A 292 -10.53 -11.92 -7.18
N ALA A 293 -9.81 -12.66 -8.04
CA ALA A 293 -10.25 -12.89 -9.44
C ALA A 293 -11.65 -13.50 -9.54
N GLN A 294 -12.04 -14.31 -8.55
CA GLN A 294 -13.30 -15.04 -8.49
C GLN A 294 -14.34 -14.38 -7.57
N ALA A 295 -13.91 -13.47 -6.69
CA ALA A 295 -14.77 -12.83 -5.71
C ALA A 295 -15.63 -11.71 -6.31
N PHE A 296 -15.17 -11.05 -7.38
CA PHE A 296 -15.88 -9.92 -7.97
C PHE A 296 -16.73 -10.32 -9.19
N GLY A 297 -17.98 -9.83 -9.24
CA GLY A 297 -18.89 -10.10 -10.36
C GLY A 297 -18.43 -9.50 -11.69
N ASN A 298 -17.75 -8.35 -11.67
CA ASN A 298 -17.19 -7.70 -12.85
C ASN A 298 -15.65 -7.66 -12.81
N SER A 299 -15.03 -8.81 -12.56
CA SER A 299 -13.57 -8.96 -12.57
C SER A 299 -12.99 -8.76 -13.99
N LYS A 300 -11.97 -7.91 -14.11
CA LYS A 300 -11.13 -7.74 -15.31
C LYS A 300 -9.85 -8.58 -15.24
N GLY A 301 -9.85 -9.59 -14.39
CA GLY A 301 -8.77 -10.54 -14.21
C GLY A 301 -7.58 -10.02 -13.41
N VAL A 302 -6.55 -10.85 -13.33
CA VAL A 302 -5.32 -10.61 -12.56
C VAL A 302 -4.14 -10.38 -13.50
N ARG A 303 -3.30 -9.40 -13.18
CA ARG A 303 -1.94 -9.30 -13.72
C ARG A 303 -0.96 -9.74 -12.64
N ARG A 304 -0.23 -10.82 -12.89
CA ARG A 304 0.86 -11.30 -12.05
C ARG A 304 2.16 -10.62 -12.46
N ILE A 305 2.94 -10.15 -11.46
CA ILE A 305 4.16 -9.35 -11.68
C ILE A 305 5.30 -10.11 -11.01
N GLU A 306 6.02 -10.87 -11.83
CA GLU A 306 7.10 -11.73 -11.37
C GLU A 306 8.21 -10.92 -10.67
N GLY A 307 8.79 -11.48 -9.60
CA GLY A 307 9.88 -10.89 -8.84
C GLY A 307 9.52 -9.65 -8.01
N SER A 308 8.27 -9.19 -8.07
CA SER A 308 7.80 -8.01 -7.33
C SER A 308 7.29 -8.39 -5.95
N LYS A 309 7.68 -7.62 -4.93
CA LYS A 309 7.24 -7.74 -3.53
C LYS A 309 6.09 -6.79 -3.24
N LEU A 310 5.64 -6.69 -1.97
CA LEU A 310 4.45 -5.95 -1.55
C LEU A 310 4.38 -4.50 -2.09
N PHE A 311 5.44 -3.73 -1.93
CA PHE A 311 5.41 -2.30 -2.29
C PHE A 311 5.89 -2.02 -3.72
N TRP A 312 5.76 -3.00 -4.62
CA TRP A 312 6.02 -2.84 -6.04
C TRP A 312 5.28 -1.65 -6.70
N PRO A 313 4.10 -1.17 -6.23
CA PRO A 313 3.47 0.00 -6.81
C PRO A 313 4.35 1.26 -6.77
N GLU A 314 5.25 1.38 -5.79
CA GLU A 314 6.25 2.45 -5.74
C GLU A 314 7.39 2.26 -6.74
N GLU A 315 7.82 1.00 -6.95
CA GLU A 315 8.91 0.64 -7.86
C GLU A 315 8.46 0.67 -9.34
N ARG A 316 7.17 0.41 -9.59
CA ARG A 316 6.55 0.33 -10.91
C ARG A 316 5.30 1.22 -11.03
N PRO A 317 5.41 2.53 -10.77
CA PRO A 317 4.27 3.45 -10.85
C PRO A 317 3.77 3.62 -12.30
N ASP A 318 4.61 3.34 -13.30
CA ASP A 318 4.24 3.25 -14.71
C ASP A 318 3.19 2.17 -14.95
N LEU A 319 3.39 0.99 -14.35
CA LEU A 319 2.49 -0.13 -14.48
C LEU A 319 1.14 0.15 -13.79
N VAL A 320 1.18 0.73 -12.59
CA VAL A 320 -0.06 1.16 -11.91
C VAL A 320 -0.84 2.13 -12.79
N ALA A 321 -0.17 3.13 -13.36
CA ALA A 321 -0.83 4.11 -14.22
C ALA A 321 -1.40 3.47 -15.49
N GLN A 322 -0.66 2.59 -16.14
CA GLN A 322 -1.10 1.86 -17.33
C GLN A 322 -2.40 1.07 -17.06
N GLU A 323 -2.42 0.28 -15.99
CA GLU A 323 -3.56 -0.57 -15.64
C GLU A 323 -4.77 0.26 -15.16
N ALA A 324 -4.52 1.33 -14.40
CA ALA A 324 -5.58 2.25 -13.99
C ALA A 324 -6.24 2.92 -15.20
N LEU A 325 -5.46 3.45 -16.15
CA LEU A 325 -5.99 4.08 -17.35
C LEU A 325 -6.73 3.07 -18.25
N ALA A 326 -6.28 1.82 -18.31
CA ALA A 326 -6.98 0.77 -19.05
C ALA A 326 -8.33 0.45 -18.39
N LEU A 327 -8.36 0.31 -17.06
CA LEU A 327 -9.57 0.05 -16.29
C LEU A 327 -10.58 1.21 -16.42
N TRP A 328 -10.14 2.46 -16.31
CA TRP A 328 -10.99 3.66 -16.38
C TRP A 328 -11.68 3.87 -17.73
N ARG A 329 -11.12 3.30 -18.81
CA ARG A 329 -11.79 3.29 -20.14
C ARG A 329 -12.93 2.27 -20.25
N SER A 330 -12.99 1.31 -19.33
CA SER A 330 -14.01 0.26 -19.29
C SER A 330 -15.08 0.48 -18.21
N ALA A 331 -15.00 1.59 -17.49
CA ALA A 331 -15.85 1.94 -16.34
C ALA A 331 -16.96 2.93 -16.69
#